data_906d80062654bfa6898a10e05f8d0745
#
_entry.id   906d80062654bfa6898a10e05f8d0745
#
_cell.length_a   1.000
_cell.length_b   1.000
_cell.length_c   1.000
_cell.angle_alpha   90.00
_cell.angle_beta   90.00
_cell.angle_gamma   90.00
#
_symmetry.space_group_name_H-M   'P 1'
#
loop_
_entity.id
_entity.type
_entity.pdbx_description
1 polymer ?
#
loop_
_entity_poly.entity_id
_entity_poly.type
_entity_poly.pdbx_seq_one_letter_code
_entity_poly.pdbx_strand_id
1 'polypeptide(L)'
;VAVANTGQCGLLKDAVHLTTTNVCKHELRNHVNSANYPPEGSREHYLKRGSERVIEHLEADSSPWSCVTVVPRPHGADAGEQSLERELSEHGSAYRIVTILDSAARRSIRRVIEEHGHDIDVVGPPYLLYVLLDNDLVSKAAFCEATVEMIRTEGWTGYETVKSAWDGIPVNCVEILDDEYDDVLPPR
;
A
#
# COMPACT_ATOMS: atom_id res chain seq x y z
N VAL A 1 -3.68 -2.95 1.50
CA VAL A 1 -5.01 -3.26 0.93
C VAL A 1 -4.93 -3.31 -0.60
N ALA A 2 -4.46 -2.26 -1.29
CA ALA A 2 -4.41 -2.22 -2.75
C ALA A 2 -3.70 -3.44 -3.37
N VAL A 3 -2.48 -3.75 -2.91
CA VAL A 3 -1.73 -4.94 -3.37
C VAL A 3 -2.43 -6.25 -2.99
N ALA A 4 -3.10 -6.32 -1.84
CA ALA A 4 -3.82 -7.53 -1.42
C ALA A 4 -4.96 -7.90 -2.40
N ASN A 5 -5.57 -6.92 -3.05
CA ASN A 5 -6.60 -7.14 -4.05
C ASN A 5 -6.07 -7.81 -5.34
N THR A 6 -4.80 -7.63 -5.66
CA THR A 6 -4.18 -8.24 -6.87
C THR A 6 -3.87 -9.74 -6.69
N GLY A 7 -4.06 -10.30 -5.49
CA GLY A 7 -3.70 -11.69 -5.20
C GLY A 7 -2.23 -11.94 -4.89
N GLN A 8 -1.38 -10.92 -4.93
CA GLN A 8 0.09 -11.04 -4.74
C GLN A 8 0.53 -10.93 -3.28
N CYS A 9 -0.40 -10.86 -2.33
CA CYS A 9 -0.09 -10.67 -0.90
C CYS A 9 0.80 -11.79 -0.33
N GLY A 10 0.60 -13.03 -0.77
CA GLY A 10 1.41 -14.17 -0.35
C GLY A 10 2.88 -14.04 -0.77
N LEU A 11 3.14 -13.57 -2.00
CA LEU A 11 4.51 -13.35 -2.49
C LEU A 11 5.18 -12.18 -1.79
N LEU A 12 4.45 -11.12 -1.46
CA LEU A 12 4.97 -10.02 -0.64
C LEU A 12 5.43 -10.49 0.73
N LYS A 13 4.72 -11.45 1.34
CA LYS A 13 5.10 -12.01 2.64
C LYS A 13 6.52 -12.57 2.64
N ASP A 14 6.93 -13.18 1.53
CA ASP A 14 8.26 -13.78 1.40
C ASP A 14 9.34 -12.78 0.98
N ALA A 15 8.93 -11.67 0.32
CA ALA A 15 9.84 -10.65 -0.21
C ALA A 15 10.15 -9.52 0.77
N VAL A 16 9.19 -9.12 1.62
CA VAL A 16 9.31 -7.93 2.46
C VAL A 16 8.83 -8.16 3.89
N HIS A 17 9.52 -7.55 4.84
CA HIS A 17 9.10 -7.49 6.24
C HIS A 17 8.22 -6.26 6.44
N LEU A 18 6.91 -6.46 6.49
CA LEU A 18 5.94 -5.38 6.64
C LEU A 18 5.62 -5.10 8.10
N THR A 19 5.58 -3.81 8.44
CA THR A 19 5.14 -3.33 9.75
C THR A 19 4.00 -2.33 9.59
N THR A 20 2.98 -2.44 10.40
CA THR A 20 1.89 -1.47 10.49
C THR A 20 1.69 -1.03 11.94
N THR A 21 0.90 0.02 12.18
CA THR A 21 0.55 0.44 13.54
C THR A 21 -0.72 -0.26 14.02
N ASN A 22 -0.89 -0.35 15.33
CA ASN A 22 -2.11 -0.86 15.95
C ASN A 22 -3.35 -0.03 15.57
N VAL A 23 -3.17 1.25 15.25
CA VAL A 23 -4.26 2.15 14.81
C VAL A 23 -4.68 1.77 13.40
N CYS A 24 -3.76 1.68 12.45
CA CYS A 24 -4.04 1.24 11.08
C CYS A 24 -4.64 -0.18 11.06
N LYS A 25 -4.11 -1.10 11.87
CA LYS A 25 -4.69 -2.46 12.01
C LYS A 25 -6.13 -2.41 12.51
N HIS A 26 -6.45 -1.51 13.44
CA HIS A 26 -7.81 -1.34 13.92
C HIS A 26 -8.76 -0.79 12.83
N GLU A 27 -8.31 0.15 12.03
CA GLU A 27 -9.08 0.65 10.89
C GLU A 27 -9.39 -0.47 9.88
N LEU A 28 -8.39 -1.30 9.55
CA LEU A 28 -8.61 -2.48 8.70
C LEU A 28 -9.67 -3.42 9.29
N ARG A 29 -9.62 -3.70 10.59
CA ARG A 29 -10.64 -4.52 11.28
C ARG A 29 -12.04 -3.90 11.24
N ASN A 30 -12.14 -2.57 11.29
CA ASN A 30 -13.43 -1.89 11.15
C ASN A 30 -14.04 -2.10 9.76
N HIS A 31 -13.23 -2.11 8.69
CA HIS A 31 -13.69 -2.46 7.35
C HIS A 31 -14.15 -3.93 7.26
N VAL A 32 -13.40 -4.85 7.85
CA VAL A 32 -13.76 -6.27 7.89
C VAL A 32 -15.07 -6.49 8.63
N ASN A 33 -15.24 -5.84 9.78
CA ASN A 33 -16.39 -6.03 10.67
C ASN A 33 -17.64 -5.21 10.27
N SER A 34 -17.58 -4.42 9.19
CA SER A 34 -18.74 -3.67 8.73
C SER A 34 -19.92 -4.62 8.44
N ALA A 35 -21.11 -4.31 8.99
CA ALA A 35 -22.26 -5.21 9.03
C ALA A 35 -22.80 -5.62 7.64
N ASN A 36 -22.62 -4.75 6.64
CA ASN A 36 -23.09 -5.00 5.28
C ASN A 36 -21.91 -5.37 4.37
N TYR A 37 -22.07 -6.44 3.61
CA TYR A 37 -21.13 -6.73 2.53
C TYR A 37 -21.47 -5.80 1.35
N PRO A 38 -20.54 -4.92 0.94
CA PRO A 38 -20.81 -3.97 -0.13
C PRO A 38 -21.08 -4.67 -1.47
N PRO A 39 -21.78 -4.03 -2.41
CA PRO A 39 -22.00 -4.57 -3.75
C PRO A 39 -20.68 -4.95 -4.42
N GLU A 40 -20.65 -6.10 -5.07
CA GLU A 40 -19.47 -6.56 -5.81
C GLU A 40 -19.02 -5.51 -6.83
N GLY A 41 -17.72 -5.29 -6.92
CA GLY A 41 -17.13 -4.28 -7.82
C GLY A 41 -17.14 -2.84 -7.28
N SER A 42 -17.78 -2.57 -6.13
CA SER A 42 -17.66 -1.25 -5.50
C SER A 42 -16.31 -1.06 -4.82
N ARG A 43 -15.89 0.19 -4.61
CA ARG A 43 -14.66 0.51 -3.89
C ARG A 43 -14.68 -0.07 -2.47
N GLU A 44 -15.82 0.01 -1.79
CA GLU A 44 -16.01 -0.53 -0.44
C GLU A 44 -15.88 -2.06 -0.42
N HIS A 45 -16.33 -2.75 -1.47
CA HIS A 45 -16.14 -4.19 -1.62
C HIS A 45 -14.63 -4.54 -1.68
N TYR A 46 -13.87 -3.84 -2.53
CA TYR A 46 -12.44 -4.07 -2.64
C TYR A 46 -11.69 -3.69 -1.35
N LEU A 47 -12.10 -2.62 -0.68
CA LEU A 47 -11.52 -2.21 0.60
C LEU A 47 -11.74 -3.29 1.67
N LYS A 48 -12.95 -3.84 1.78
CA LYS A 48 -13.26 -4.92 2.72
C LYS A 48 -12.46 -6.18 2.40
N ARG A 49 -12.54 -6.67 1.15
CA ARG A 49 -11.83 -7.88 0.70
C ARG A 49 -10.32 -7.78 0.90
N GLY A 50 -9.74 -6.65 0.55
CA GLY A 50 -8.30 -6.42 0.73
C GLY A 50 -7.91 -6.32 2.20
N SER A 51 -8.76 -5.71 3.06
CA SER A 51 -8.55 -5.65 4.50
C SER A 51 -8.61 -7.04 5.16
N GLU A 52 -9.55 -7.90 4.74
CA GLU A 52 -9.64 -9.30 5.19
C GLU A 52 -8.33 -10.05 4.94
N ARG A 53 -7.80 -9.96 3.71
CA ARG A 53 -6.51 -10.59 3.33
C ARG A 53 -5.32 -10.06 4.13
N VAL A 54 -5.25 -8.74 4.32
CA VAL A 54 -4.15 -8.14 5.10
C VAL A 54 -4.23 -8.57 6.56
N ILE A 55 -5.42 -8.58 7.18
CA ILE A 55 -5.60 -9.02 8.56
C ILE A 55 -5.23 -10.49 8.72
N GLU A 56 -5.66 -11.35 7.80
CA GLU A 56 -5.28 -12.78 7.79
C GLU A 56 -3.76 -12.95 7.82
N HIS A 57 -3.03 -12.22 6.97
CA HIS A 57 -1.57 -12.28 6.96
C HIS A 57 -0.92 -11.68 8.21
N LEU A 58 -1.46 -10.59 8.77
CA LEU A 58 -0.95 -9.98 10.01
C LEU A 58 -1.19 -10.84 11.27
N GLU A 59 -2.17 -11.74 11.25
CA GLU A 59 -2.57 -12.56 12.39
C GLU A 59 -2.12 -14.03 12.28
N ALA A 60 -1.51 -14.39 11.17
CA ALA A 60 -0.93 -15.73 11.01
C ALA A 60 0.27 -15.92 11.95
N ASP A 61 0.30 -17.04 12.69
CA ASP A 61 1.32 -17.33 13.71
C ASP A 61 2.77 -17.28 13.18
N SER A 62 2.98 -17.56 11.90
CA SER A 62 4.30 -17.55 11.24
C SER A 62 4.53 -16.34 10.34
N SER A 63 3.72 -15.29 10.48
CA SER A 63 3.86 -14.12 9.62
C SER A 63 5.12 -13.33 9.95
N PRO A 64 5.92 -12.93 8.96
CA PRO A 64 6.96 -11.93 9.13
C PRO A 64 6.40 -10.51 9.25
N TRP A 65 5.09 -10.34 9.02
CA TRP A 65 4.43 -9.05 9.15
C TRP A 65 4.13 -8.76 10.62
N SER A 66 4.37 -7.53 11.03
CA SER A 66 4.28 -7.11 12.42
C SER A 66 3.37 -5.91 12.63
N CYS A 67 2.96 -5.72 13.87
CA CYS A 67 2.15 -4.58 14.27
C CYS A 67 2.77 -3.91 15.50
N VAL A 68 3.20 -2.66 15.35
CA VAL A 68 3.73 -1.86 16.45
C VAL A 68 2.61 -1.15 17.21
N THR A 69 2.81 -0.95 18.51
CA THR A 69 1.84 -0.27 19.37
C THR A 69 2.24 1.19 19.58
N VAL A 70 1.47 2.10 19.01
CA VAL A 70 1.64 3.55 19.22
C VAL A 70 0.84 3.98 20.45
N VAL A 71 1.49 4.67 21.39
CA VAL A 71 0.91 5.14 22.67
C VAL A 71 1.31 6.61 22.91
N PRO A 72 0.37 7.52 23.24
CA PRO A 72 -1.08 7.32 23.26
C PRO A 72 -1.62 7.05 21.86
N ARG A 73 -2.70 6.28 21.79
CA ARG A 73 -3.34 5.97 20.51
C ARG A 73 -4.07 7.20 19.96
N PRO A 74 -3.76 7.68 18.74
CA PRO A 74 -4.54 8.74 18.10
C PRO A 74 -5.99 8.32 17.86
N HIS A 75 -6.90 9.29 17.83
CA HIS A 75 -8.32 9.09 17.59
C HIS A 75 -8.85 10.16 16.63
N GLY A 76 -9.94 9.86 15.96
CA GLY A 76 -10.61 10.77 15.02
C GLY A 76 -10.22 10.54 13.56
N ALA A 77 -10.50 11.51 12.72
CA ALA A 77 -10.05 11.49 11.33
C ALA A 77 -8.52 11.45 11.27
N ASP A 78 -7.99 10.76 10.25
CA ASP A 78 -6.55 10.63 10.00
C ASP A 78 -5.75 9.98 11.15
N ALA A 79 -6.43 9.26 12.06
CA ALA A 79 -5.76 8.62 13.20
C ALA A 79 -4.68 7.61 12.76
N GLY A 80 -4.91 6.89 11.67
CA GLY A 80 -3.93 6.00 11.05
C GLY A 80 -2.67 6.76 10.62
N GLU A 81 -2.81 7.87 9.91
CA GLU A 81 -1.71 8.72 9.47
C GLU A 81 -0.93 9.29 10.65
N GLN A 82 -1.62 9.87 11.64
CA GLN A 82 -1.00 10.39 12.85
C GLN A 82 -0.22 9.31 13.62
N SER A 83 -0.70 8.07 13.60
CA SER A 83 0.03 6.96 14.22
C SER A 83 1.30 6.59 13.47
N LEU A 84 1.30 6.69 12.14
CA LEU A 84 2.48 6.50 11.31
C LEU A 84 3.49 7.65 11.51
N GLU A 85 3.04 8.90 11.51
CA GLU A 85 3.89 10.08 11.78
C GLU A 85 4.63 9.92 13.11
N ARG A 86 3.90 9.51 14.14
CA ARG A 86 4.49 9.30 15.46
C ARG A 86 5.51 8.17 15.48
N GLU A 87 5.16 7.00 14.93
CA GLU A 87 6.07 5.86 14.85
C GLU A 87 7.36 6.24 14.11
N LEU A 88 7.22 6.95 13.00
CA LEU A 88 8.37 7.37 12.18
C LEU A 88 9.21 8.46 12.87
N SER A 89 8.61 9.37 13.63
CA SER A 89 9.36 10.37 14.38
C SER A 89 10.19 9.74 15.50
N GLU A 90 9.68 8.70 16.16
CA GLU A 90 10.32 8.04 17.30
C GLU A 90 11.29 6.92 16.87
N HIS A 91 10.95 6.16 15.80
CA HIS A 91 11.64 4.93 15.41
C HIS A 91 11.98 4.85 13.92
N GLY A 92 11.98 5.98 13.20
CA GLY A 92 12.16 6.00 11.74
C GLY A 92 13.41 5.27 11.24
N SER A 93 14.51 5.28 12.00
CA SER A 93 15.73 4.56 11.62
C SER A 93 15.58 3.04 11.48
N ALA A 94 14.49 2.46 12.00
CA ALA A 94 14.18 1.03 11.85
C ALA A 94 13.57 0.69 10.48
N TYR A 95 13.15 1.70 9.71
CA TYR A 95 12.43 1.51 8.45
C TYR A 95 13.29 1.95 7.26
N ARG A 96 13.03 1.38 6.09
CA ARG A 96 13.66 1.76 4.81
C ARG A 96 12.67 2.36 3.84
N ILE A 97 11.44 1.88 3.89
CA ILE A 97 10.40 2.24 2.94
C ILE A 97 9.09 2.43 3.72
N VAL A 98 8.36 3.48 3.39
CA VAL A 98 6.97 3.69 3.83
C VAL A 98 6.08 3.73 2.61
N THR A 99 5.04 2.91 2.58
CA THR A 99 4.07 2.90 1.48
C THR A 99 2.72 3.42 1.94
N ILE A 100 2.21 4.43 1.26
CA ILE A 100 0.96 5.12 1.59
C ILE A 100 0.20 5.41 0.29
N LEU A 101 -1.09 5.07 0.26
CA LEU A 101 -1.94 5.31 -0.91
C LEU A 101 -2.21 6.80 -1.13
N ASP A 102 -2.60 7.52 -0.08
CA ASP A 102 -2.96 8.93 -0.17
C ASP A 102 -1.75 9.84 -0.40
N SER A 103 -1.82 10.70 -1.42
CA SER A 103 -0.73 11.59 -1.79
C SER A 103 -0.53 12.75 -0.80
N ALA A 104 -1.58 13.18 -0.09
CA ALA A 104 -1.45 14.21 0.95
C ALA A 104 -0.75 13.63 2.17
N ALA A 105 -1.15 12.42 2.59
CA ALA A 105 -0.49 11.68 3.66
C ALA A 105 0.99 11.41 3.33
N ARG A 106 1.32 11.02 2.08
CA ARG A 106 2.73 10.87 1.66
C ARG A 106 3.54 12.15 1.86
N ARG A 107 2.97 13.32 1.52
CA ARG A 107 3.66 14.62 1.73
C ARG A 107 3.87 14.93 3.20
N SER A 108 2.87 14.64 4.05
CA SER A 108 3.00 14.84 5.51
C SER A 108 4.09 13.96 6.09
N ILE A 109 4.09 12.68 5.75
CA ILE A 109 5.10 11.72 6.20
C ILE A 109 6.52 12.09 5.73
N ARG A 110 6.69 12.53 4.46
CA ARG A 110 8.00 13.02 3.98
C ARG A 110 8.54 14.15 4.83
N ARG A 111 7.67 15.10 5.22
CA ARG A 111 8.07 16.21 6.11
C ARG A 111 8.57 15.69 7.46
N VAL A 112 7.84 14.77 8.09
CA VAL A 112 8.25 14.17 9.36
C VAL A 112 9.61 13.47 9.24
N ILE A 113 9.82 12.71 8.17
CA ILE A 113 11.08 12.01 7.89
C ILE A 113 12.25 13.01 7.72
N GLU A 114 12.04 14.07 6.95
CA GLU A 114 13.03 15.14 6.74
C GLU A 114 13.36 15.88 8.03
N GLU A 115 12.34 16.25 8.82
CA GLU A 115 12.50 16.94 10.11
C GLU A 115 13.33 16.14 11.13
N HIS A 116 13.24 14.80 11.08
CA HIS A 116 13.98 13.90 11.97
C HIS A 116 15.26 13.34 11.36
N GLY A 117 15.58 13.68 10.11
CA GLY A 117 16.79 13.27 9.44
C GLY A 117 16.88 11.76 9.14
N HIS A 118 15.73 11.10 8.93
CA HIS A 118 15.70 9.70 8.59
C HIS A 118 15.89 9.47 7.08
N ASP A 119 16.55 8.38 6.72
CA ASP A 119 16.77 7.94 5.34
C ASP A 119 15.71 6.87 4.97
N ILE A 120 14.53 7.32 4.57
CA ILE A 120 13.36 6.47 4.30
C ILE A 120 12.70 6.90 3.00
N ASP A 121 12.50 5.95 2.08
CA ASP A 121 11.70 6.17 0.87
C ASP A 121 10.21 6.16 1.17
N VAL A 122 9.49 7.22 0.76
CA VAL A 122 8.03 7.31 0.88
C VAL A 122 7.39 7.14 -0.48
N VAL A 123 6.74 6.02 -0.70
CA VAL A 123 6.29 5.55 -2.02
C VAL A 123 4.80 5.19 -2.05
N GLY A 124 4.25 5.03 -3.24
CA GLY A 124 2.90 4.51 -3.44
C GLY A 124 2.83 2.98 -3.39
N PRO A 125 1.63 2.39 -3.27
CA PRO A 125 1.44 0.93 -3.19
C PRO A 125 1.99 0.14 -4.38
N PRO A 126 2.00 0.64 -5.63
CA PRO A 126 2.61 -0.07 -6.76
C PRO A 126 4.09 -0.42 -6.56
N TYR A 127 4.80 0.33 -5.74
CA TYR A 127 6.20 0.01 -5.41
C TYR A 127 6.37 -1.39 -4.81
N LEU A 128 5.39 -1.87 -4.05
CA LEU A 128 5.43 -3.25 -3.51
C LEU A 128 5.36 -4.30 -4.63
N LEU A 129 4.61 -4.04 -5.70
CA LEU A 129 4.63 -4.90 -6.89
C LEU A 129 5.96 -4.83 -7.63
N TYR A 130 6.54 -3.62 -7.71
CA TYR A 130 7.87 -3.45 -8.28
C TYR A 130 8.94 -4.25 -7.52
N VAL A 131 8.89 -4.26 -6.18
CA VAL A 131 9.79 -5.09 -5.36
C VAL A 131 9.68 -6.57 -5.73
N LEU A 132 8.47 -7.08 -5.97
CA LEU A 132 8.29 -8.48 -6.42
C LEU A 132 8.91 -8.71 -7.80
N LEU A 133 8.77 -7.76 -8.72
CA LEU A 133 9.35 -7.85 -10.07
C LEU A 133 10.89 -7.77 -10.02
N ASP A 134 11.43 -6.81 -9.28
CA ASP A 134 12.87 -6.58 -9.14
C ASP A 134 13.62 -7.75 -8.48
N ASN A 135 12.92 -8.51 -7.66
CA ASN A 135 13.43 -9.73 -7.03
C ASN A 135 13.09 -11.03 -7.80
N ASP A 136 12.65 -10.93 -9.05
CA ASP A 136 12.27 -12.07 -9.89
C ASP A 136 11.20 -13.00 -9.28
N LEU A 137 10.39 -12.51 -8.36
CA LEU A 137 9.31 -13.27 -7.70
C LEU A 137 8.03 -13.30 -8.55
N VAL A 138 7.87 -12.38 -9.47
CA VAL A 138 6.78 -12.34 -10.44
C VAL A 138 7.33 -12.09 -11.84
N SER A 139 6.66 -12.64 -12.86
CA SER A 139 6.95 -12.30 -14.26
C SER A 139 6.47 -10.90 -14.60
N LYS A 140 7.00 -10.31 -15.70
CA LYS A 140 6.49 -9.03 -16.23
C LYS A 140 4.99 -9.09 -16.49
N ALA A 141 4.48 -10.17 -17.09
CA ALA A 141 3.05 -10.34 -17.34
C ALA A 141 2.24 -10.30 -16.03
N ALA A 142 2.65 -11.06 -15.02
CA ALA A 142 1.97 -11.05 -13.72
C ALA A 142 2.03 -9.68 -13.02
N PHE A 143 3.14 -8.96 -13.16
CA PHE A 143 3.27 -7.59 -12.69
C PHE A 143 2.28 -6.65 -13.38
N CYS A 144 2.18 -6.71 -14.71
CA CYS A 144 1.24 -5.91 -15.48
C CYS A 144 -0.22 -6.23 -15.12
N GLU A 145 -0.60 -7.51 -15.06
CA GLU A 145 -1.94 -7.93 -14.65
C GLU A 145 -2.29 -7.44 -13.24
N ALA A 146 -1.38 -7.60 -12.29
CA ALA A 146 -1.57 -7.12 -10.92
C ALA A 146 -1.71 -5.59 -10.85
N THR A 147 -0.97 -4.86 -11.67
CA THR A 147 -1.05 -3.40 -11.75
C THR A 147 -2.39 -2.95 -12.32
N VAL A 148 -2.84 -3.57 -13.42
CA VAL A 148 -4.16 -3.30 -14.01
C VAL A 148 -5.28 -3.56 -13.00
N GLU A 149 -5.19 -4.67 -12.27
CA GLU A 149 -6.15 -4.98 -11.20
C GLU A 149 -6.11 -3.92 -10.09
N MET A 150 -4.94 -3.44 -9.70
CA MET A 150 -4.80 -2.38 -8.70
C MET A 150 -5.43 -1.07 -9.17
N ILE A 151 -5.17 -0.63 -10.41
CA ILE A 151 -5.78 0.56 -11.00
C ILE A 151 -7.30 0.44 -10.97
N ARG A 152 -7.83 -0.70 -11.37
CA ARG A 152 -9.27 -0.97 -11.41
C ARG A 152 -9.91 -0.98 -10.02
N THR A 153 -9.30 -1.65 -9.06
CA THR A 153 -9.86 -1.80 -7.70
C THR A 153 -9.76 -0.54 -6.86
N GLU A 154 -8.74 0.28 -7.08
CA GLU A 154 -8.59 1.58 -6.42
C GLU A 154 -9.35 2.71 -7.16
N GLY A 155 -9.88 2.42 -8.36
CA GLY A 155 -10.64 3.38 -9.15
C GLY A 155 -9.79 4.56 -9.61
N TRP A 156 -8.49 4.33 -9.89
CA TRP A 156 -7.62 5.38 -10.41
C TRP A 156 -8.04 5.73 -11.83
N THR A 157 -8.49 6.97 -11.99
CA THR A 157 -8.88 7.53 -13.26
C THR A 157 -8.01 8.73 -13.59
N GLY A 158 -7.50 8.78 -14.81
CA GLY A 158 -6.61 9.84 -15.25
C GLY A 158 -5.14 9.56 -15.00
N TYR A 159 -4.33 9.90 -16.00
CA TYR A 159 -2.88 9.66 -16.01
C TYR A 159 -2.16 10.21 -14.77
N GLU A 160 -2.49 11.43 -14.35
CA GLU A 160 -1.85 12.07 -13.20
C GLU A 160 -2.15 11.33 -11.87
N THR A 161 -3.33 10.74 -11.74
CA THR A 161 -3.67 9.93 -10.57
C THR A 161 -2.85 8.65 -10.53
N VAL A 162 -2.75 7.95 -11.67
CA VAL A 162 -1.92 6.76 -11.80
C VAL A 162 -0.46 7.11 -11.54
N LYS A 163 0.08 8.14 -12.20
CA LYS A 163 1.45 8.60 -12.00
C LYS A 163 1.76 8.94 -10.54
N SER A 164 0.85 9.63 -9.85
CA SER A 164 1.02 9.93 -8.42
C SER A 164 1.04 8.68 -7.55
N ALA A 165 0.23 7.67 -7.88
CA ALA A 165 0.25 6.39 -7.18
C ALA A 165 1.57 5.61 -7.42
N TRP A 166 2.20 5.82 -8.59
CA TRP A 166 3.46 5.21 -9.02
C TRP A 166 4.70 5.97 -8.56
N ASP A 167 4.56 6.99 -7.74
CA ASP A 167 5.66 7.76 -7.18
C ASP A 167 6.73 6.82 -6.55
N GLY A 168 7.99 7.00 -6.96
CA GLY A 168 9.11 6.18 -6.53
C GLY A 168 9.43 4.95 -7.40
N ILE A 169 8.61 4.62 -8.42
CA ILE A 169 8.89 3.51 -9.34
C ILE A 169 9.76 3.98 -10.52
N PRO A 170 10.80 3.20 -10.89
CA PRO A 170 11.60 3.50 -12.07
C PRO A 170 10.77 3.61 -13.36
N VAL A 171 11.13 4.57 -14.22
CA VAL A 171 10.40 4.89 -15.47
C VAL A 171 10.22 3.66 -16.37
N ASN A 172 11.21 2.78 -16.43
CA ASN A 172 11.15 1.56 -17.25
C ASN A 172 10.00 0.59 -16.85
N CYS A 173 9.54 0.62 -15.62
CA CYS A 173 8.38 -0.17 -15.22
C CYS A 173 7.06 0.44 -15.68
N VAL A 174 7.00 1.77 -15.82
CA VAL A 174 5.85 2.48 -16.39
C VAL A 174 5.81 2.27 -17.90
N GLU A 175 6.96 2.29 -18.59
CA GLU A 175 7.08 2.02 -20.02
C GLU A 175 6.58 0.60 -20.39
N ILE A 176 6.83 -0.40 -19.55
CA ILE A 176 6.30 -1.76 -19.77
C ILE A 176 4.75 -1.76 -19.81
N LEU A 177 4.12 -0.92 -19.02
CA LEU A 177 2.65 -0.78 -19.02
C LEU A 177 2.17 0.02 -20.23
N ASP A 178 2.87 1.09 -20.61
CA ASP A 178 2.57 1.88 -21.81
C ASP A 178 2.62 1.00 -23.08
N ASP A 179 3.59 0.08 -23.19
CA ASP A 179 3.79 -0.75 -24.38
C ASP A 179 2.78 -1.92 -24.48
N GLU A 180 2.40 -2.51 -23.36
CA GLU A 180 1.55 -3.71 -23.35
C GLU A 180 0.07 -3.42 -23.01
N TYR A 181 -0.25 -2.28 -22.41
CA TYR A 181 -1.58 -1.94 -21.86
C TYR A 181 -2.00 -0.50 -22.14
N ASP A 182 -1.67 0.03 -23.30
CA ASP A 182 -2.02 1.40 -23.74
C ASP A 182 -3.55 1.67 -23.64
N ASP A 183 -4.37 0.60 -23.79
CA ASP A 183 -5.84 0.65 -23.66
C ASP A 183 -6.32 0.75 -22.20
N VAL A 184 -5.48 0.49 -21.21
CA VAL A 184 -5.85 0.44 -19.79
C VAL A 184 -5.36 1.66 -19.03
N LEU A 185 -4.24 2.24 -19.46
CA LEU A 185 -3.79 3.52 -18.92
C LEU A 185 -4.67 4.64 -19.49
N PRO A 186 -5.18 5.53 -18.65
CA PRO A 186 -5.97 6.65 -19.15
C PRO A 186 -5.11 7.53 -20.07
N PRO A 187 -5.70 8.14 -21.12
CA PRO A 187 -4.97 8.97 -22.07
C PRO A 187 -4.21 10.09 -21.36
N ARG A 188 -2.99 10.35 -21.84
CA ARG A 188 -2.09 11.42 -21.34
C ARG A 188 -2.69 12.81 -21.49
#